data_95fd9f5763e1a6f2f20f0685825b381d
#
_entry.id   95fd9f5763e1a6f2f20f0685825b381d
#
_cell.length_a   1.000
_cell.length_b   1.000
_cell.length_c   1.000
_cell.angle_alpha   90.00
_cell.angle_beta   90.00
_cell.angle_gamma   90.00
#
_symmetry.space_group_name_H-M   'P 1'
#
loop_
_entity.id
_entity.type
_entity.pdbx_description
1 polymer ?
#
loop_
_entity_poly.entity_id
_entity_poly.type
_entity_poly.pdbx_seq_one_letter_code
_entity_poly.pdbx_strand_id
1 'polypeptide(L)'
;MAIAPTPRGVRRAVGAAAAIAMTTCASTVVAAPIPIRPVPGEAFFGEVVATGPASATQATVSSRGTTRQVPVAGGMARAEVSGSTGPRGATVVMRDDAGQPVARRTTRDAYLLPRSGKVATPGTRRDRALDAALARIAGAHGGVTAIWVQKLWNGTVAGYNADAEFPAASLVKLPLAVGAVMRMGSRPWLNAAWPDVVDVLRRSDDRAANRLVDAVGSGCGSGPDAAAADGLRRLGATQSTYPGCYLIEDELQPRLPSGGVSRTPTWSTRHTTARDMGRMLFALQSAAVPTPAGRRQTGIDPLRARLVLDLLLTADQVGANASLFTGGLPAGTPVAEKNGWRKQEQHGAAIAYTRKGPIILVVLTQRADVADLADARAIGAEVARAAVRI
;
A
#
# COMPACT_ATOMS: atom_id res chain seq x y z
N MET A 1 -10.31 3.79 -82.35
CA MET A 1 -9.16 3.76 -83.21
C MET A 1 -8.18 2.87 -82.50
N ALA A 2 -8.17 1.54 -82.72
CA ALA A 2 -7.38 0.82 -83.64
C ALA A 2 -5.87 1.05 -83.37
N ILE A 3 -5.03 0.11 -83.03
CA ILE A 3 -4.71 -1.15 -83.70
C ILE A 3 -3.71 -1.89 -82.77
N ALA A 4 -3.90 -3.20 -82.58
CA ALA A 4 -2.83 -4.16 -82.25
C ALA A 4 -2.06 -4.50 -83.53
N PRO A 5 -0.92 -5.24 -83.57
CA PRO A 5 -0.79 -6.63 -83.12
C PRO A 5 0.61 -7.08 -82.65
N THR A 6 0.68 -8.29 -82.12
CA THR A 6 1.80 -9.26 -81.95
C THR A 6 2.60 -9.54 -83.23
N PRO A 7 3.81 -10.29 -83.23
CA PRO A 7 3.96 -11.60 -82.64
C PRO A 7 5.41 -12.08 -82.20
N ARG A 8 5.45 -13.18 -81.48
CA ARG A 8 6.33 -14.38 -81.53
C ARG A 8 7.87 -14.27 -81.54
N GLY A 9 8.43 -14.97 -80.57
CA GLY A 9 9.84 -15.47 -80.65
C GLY A 9 10.10 -16.58 -79.61
N VAL A 10 9.90 -17.83 -80.02
CA VAL A 10 10.28 -19.06 -79.32
C VAL A 10 11.78 -19.20 -79.36
N ARG A 11 12.47 -19.48 -78.20
CA ARG A 11 13.72 -20.26 -78.17
C ARG A 11 13.83 -21.10 -76.89
N ARG A 12 14.33 -22.25 -77.16
CA ARG A 12 14.40 -23.51 -76.39
C ARG A 12 15.27 -23.41 -75.10
N ALA A 13 14.90 -24.33 -74.25
CA ALA A 13 15.53 -24.76 -73.00
C ALA A 13 16.97 -25.16 -73.11
N VAL A 14 17.74 -24.90 -72.08
CA VAL A 14 18.89 -25.70 -71.63
C VAL A 14 18.71 -25.89 -70.12
N GLY A 15 18.61 -27.13 -69.70
CA GLY A 15 18.48 -27.48 -68.29
C GLY A 15 19.84 -27.32 -67.58
N ALA A 16 19.77 -26.73 -66.42
CA ALA A 16 20.79 -26.75 -65.39
C ALA A 16 20.13 -27.30 -64.12
N ALA A 17 20.52 -28.49 -63.74
CA ALA A 17 20.14 -29.07 -62.46
C ALA A 17 20.80 -28.26 -61.33
N ALA A 18 20.05 -27.44 -60.66
CA ALA A 18 20.46 -26.78 -59.43
C ALA A 18 20.26 -27.73 -58.25
N ALA A 19 21.37 -28.18 -57.67
CA ALA A 19 21.39 -28.91 -56.40
C ALA A 19 20.85 -27.96 -55.30
N ILE A 20 19.67 -28.29 -54.78
CA ILE A 20 19.10 -27.62 -53.61
C ILE A 20 19.89 -28.06 -52.38
N ALA A 21 20.88 -27.26 -51.99
CA ALA A 21 21.46 -27.37 -50.66
C ALA A 21 20.39 -27.04 -49.64
N MET A 22 19.81 -28.03 -48.97
CA MET A 22 19.01 -27.87 -47.78
C MET A 22 19.89 -27.33 -46.67
N THR A 23 19.94 -26.04 -46.54
CA THR A 23 20.43 -25.35 -45.35
C THR A 23 19.43 -25.61 -44.25
N THR A 24 19.71 -26.61 -43.40
CA THR A 24 18.99 -26.78 -42.13
C THR A 24 19.24 -25.53 -41.29
N CYS A 25 18.32 -24.56 -41.37
CA CYS A 25 18.22 -23.55 -40.38
C CYS A 25 17.96 -24.26 -39.03
N ALA A 26 19.02 -24.46 -38.26
CA ALA A 26 18.87 -24.76 -36.84
C ALA A 26 18.10 -23.58 -36.22
N SER A 27 16.79 -23.75 -36.07
CA SER A 27 15.98 -22.84 -35.27
C SER A 27 16.57 -22.86 -33.86
N THR A 28 17.36 -21.87 -33.53
CA THR A 28 17.70 -21.57 -32.15
C THR A 28 16.38 -21.33 -31.45
N VAL A 29 15.87 -22.36 -30.78
CA VAL A 29 14.79 -22.22 -29.83
C VAL A 29 15.30 -21.29 -28.76
N VAL A 30 14.97 -20.01 -28.87
CA VAL A 30 15.18 -19.07 -27.80
C VAL A 30 14.35 -19.59 -26.64
N ALA A 31 15.04 -20.26 -25.71
CA ALA A 31 14.41 -20.78 -24.51
C ALA A 31 13.57 -19.67 -23.88
N ALA A 32 12.26 -19.92 -23.73
CA ALA A 32 11.36 -18.98 -23.10
C ALA A 32 11.99 -18.48 -21.79
N PRO A 33 11.95 -17.19 -21.49
CA PRO A 33 12.58 -16.66 -20.31
C PRO A 33 12.04 -17.41 -19.08
N ILE A 34 12.94 -17.97 -18.28
CA ILE A 34 12.59 -18.70 -17.05
C ILE A 34 11.84 -17.71 -16.16
N PRO A 35 10.58 -17.99 -15.79
CA PRO A 35 9.82 -17.08 -14.95
C PRO A 35 10.48 -16.98 -13.57
N ILE A 36 10.62 -15.74 -13.10
CA ILE A 36 11.05 -15.41 -11.75
C ILE A 36 9.98 -14.57 -11.09
N ARG A 37 9.72 -14.84 -9.81
CA ARG A 37 8.93 -13.95 -8.96
C ARG A 37 9.76 -13.54 -7.75
N PRO A 38 9.64 -12.30 -7.27
CA PRO A 38 8.77 -11.24 -7.80
C PRO A 38 9.20 -10.78 -9.20
N VAL A 39 8.23 -10.39 -10.02
CA VAL A 39 8.52 -9.69 -11.28
C VAL A 39 8.84 -8.22 -10.98
N PRO A 40 9.48 -7.46 -11.91
CA PRO A 40 9.72 -6.04 -11.74
C PRO A 40 8.42 -5.29 -11.38
N GLY A 41 8.48 -4.43 -10.35
CA GLY A 41 7.32 -3.69 -9.85
C GLY A 41 6.36 -4.50 -8.93
N GLU A 42 6.61 -5.79 -8.71
CA GLU A 42 5.79 -6.60 -7.81
C GLU A 42 6.20 -6.41 -6.35
N ALA A 43 5.19 -6.26 -5.47
CA ALA A 43 5.40 -6.30 -4.02
C ALA A 43 5.44 -7.76 -3.55
N PHE A 44 6.42 -8.11 -2.69
CA PHE A 44 6.59 -9.47 -2.21
C PHE A 44 7.00 -9.53 -0.73
N PHE A 45 6.78 -10.69 -0.10
CA PHE A 45 7.00 -10.88 1.34
C PHE A 45 8.29 -11.66 1.66
N GLY A 46 9.29 -11.50 0.83
CA GLY A 46 10.57 -12.16 0.99
C GLY A 46 10.65 -13.51 0.27
N GLU A 47 9.57 -14.07 -0.27
CA GLU A 47 9.65 -15.30 -1.05
C GLU A 47 10.05 -14.99 -2.50
N VAL A 48 11.15 -15.59 -2.94
CA VAL A 48 11.60 -15.58 -4.35
C VAL A 48 11.40 -16.97 -4.91
N VAL A 49 10.69 -17.06 -6.03
CA VAL A 49 10.44 -18.31 -6.74
C VAL A 49 10.94 -18.17 -8.17
N ALA A 50 11.71 -19.14 -8.65
CA ALA A 50 12.14 -19.18 -10.04
C ALA A 50 11.95 -20.57 -10.61
N THR A 51 11.51 -20.66 -11.86
CA THR A 51 11.47 -21.93 -12.61
C THR A 51 12.67 -22.02 -13.55
N GLY A 52 13.19 -23.21 -13.71
CA GLY A 52 14.39 -23.49 -14.49
C GLY A 52 14.30 -24.76 -15.30
N PRO A 53 15.38 -25.08 -16.05
CA PRO A 53 15.46 -26.30 -16.82
C PRO A 53 15.44 -27.53 -15.91
N ALA A 54 15.03 -28.69 -16.46
CA ALA A 54 14.97 -29.95 -15.73
C ALA A 54 16.34 -30.42 -15.21
N SER A 55 17.43 -29.99 -15.82
CA SER A 55 18.79 -30.26 -15.38
C SER A 55 19.24 -29.50 -14.14
N ALA A 56 18.48 -28.51 -13.71
CA ALA A 56 18.82 -27.75 -12.51
C ALA A 56 18.49 -28.55 -11.25
N THR A 57 19.45 -28.68 -10.36
CA THR A 57 19.31 -29.40 -9.08
C THR A 57 19.51 -28.48 -7.88
N GLN A 58 20.27 -27.42 -8.05
CA GLN A 58 20.50 -26.43 -7.02
C GLN A 58 20.33 -24.99 -7.54
N ALA A 59 19.97 -24.09 -6.65
CA ALA A 59 19.90 -22.66 -6.95
C ALA A 59 20.51 -21.82 -5.84
N THR A 60 21.24 -20.76 -6.24
CA THR A 60 21.66 -19.70 -5.34
C THR A 60 20.76 -18.50 -5.56
N VAL A 61 20.05 -18.09 -4.52
CA VAL A 61 19.19 -16.90 -4.51
C VAL A 61 19.88 -15.80 -3.71
N SER A 62 20.20 -14.71 -4.40
CA SER A 62 20.86 -13.54 -3.79
C SER A 62 19.96 -12.32 -3.87
N SER A 63 19.82 -11.61 -2.77
CA SER A 63 19.19 -10.30 -2.67
C SER A 63 19.99 -9.47 -1.67
N ARG A 64 20.03 -8.16 -1.81
CA ARG A 64 20.85 -7.21 -1.05
C ARG A 64 21.15 -7.68 0.38
N GLY A 65 22.37 -8.14 0.62
CA GLY A 65 22.84 -8.61 1.92
C GLY A 65 22.40 -10.01 2.35
N THR A 66 21.67 -10.74 1.51
CA THR A 66 21.23 -12.12 1.79
C THR A 66 21.55 -13.02 0.60
N THR A 67 22.20 -14.15 0.87
CA THR A 67 22.40 -15.21 -0.12
C THR A 67 21.97 -16.55 0.48
N ARG A 68 21.17 -17.32 -0.26
CA ARG A 68 20.66 -18.63 0.14
C ARG A 68 20.89 -19.65 -0.96
N GLN A 69 21.37 -20.81 -0.57
CA GLN A 69 21.38 -22.00 -1.44
C GLN A 69 20.13 -22.83 -1.13
N VAL A 70 19.45 -23.26 -2.16
CA VAL A 70 18.20 -24.04 -2.04
C VAL A 70 18.18 -25.13 -3.13
N PRO A 71 17.58 -26.28 -2.87
CA PRO A 71 17.37 -27.30 -3.88
C PRO A 71 16.37 -26.80 -4.94
N VAL A 72 16.52 -27.32 -6.15
CA VAL A 72 15.52 -27.18 -7.22
C VAL A 72 14.68 -28.46 -7.22
N ALA A 73 13.40 -28.34 -6.91
CA ALA A 73 12.45 -29.43 -6.88
C ALA A 73 11.35 -29.22 -7.93
N GLY A 74 11.12 -30.19 -8.78
CA GLY A 74 10.12 -30.05 -9.87
C GLY A 74 10.39 -28.88 -10.80
N GLY A 75 11.67 -28.57 -11.07
CA GLY A 75 12.06 -27.41 -11.87
C GLY A 75 11.87 -26.05 -11.18
N MET A 76 11.54 -26.01 -9.88
CA MET A 76 11.37 -24.77 -9.11
C MET A 76 12.42 -24.64 -8.00
N ALA A 77 13.03 -23.46 -7.92
CA ALA A 77 13.78 -22.98 -6.77
C ALA A 77 12.90 -22.02 -5.96
N ARG A 78 12.87 -22.21 -4.64
CA ARG A 78 12.11 -21.35 -3.73
C ARG A 78 12.97 -20.94 -2.54
N ALA A 79 13.13 -19.68 -2.31
CA ALA A 79 13.93 -19.16 -1.20
C ALA A 79 13.27 -17.94 -0.54
N GLU A 80 13.53 -17.78 0.75
CA GLU A 80 13.18 -16.59 1.47
C GLU A 80 14.38 -15.65 1.57
N VAL A 81 14.17 -14.40 1.15
CA VAL A 81 15.11 -13.31 1.39
C VAL A 81 14.58 -12.42 2.50
N SER A 82 15.46 -12.06 3.42
CA SER A 82 15.15 -11.18 4.55
C SER A 82 15.77 -9.80 4.34
N GLY A 83 15.27 -8.81 5.08
CA GLY A 83 15.83 -7.46 5.08
C GLY A 83 14.81 -6.40 5.44
N SER A 84 15.24 -5.15 5.42
CA SER A 84 14.36 -4.01 5.61
C SER A 84 13.38 -3.88 4.44
N THR A 85 12.18 -3.38 4.73
CA THR A 85 11.18 -2.99 3.72
C THR A 85 11.81 -2.04 2.68
N GLY A 86 11.42 -2.19 1.43
CA GLY A 86 11.87 -1.29 0.37
C GLY A 86 12.20 -1.98 -0.96
N PRO A 87 12.65 -1.21 -1.95
CA PRO A 87 13.03 -1.74 -3.25
C PRO A 87 14.10 -2.82 -3.14
N ARG A 88 13.88 -3.94 -3.78
CA ARG A 88 14.76 -5.11 -3.78
C ARG A 88 14.85 -5.73 -5.15
N GLY A 89 16.09 -5.99 -5.57
CA GLY A 89 16.36 -6.94 -6.64
C GLY A 89 16.65 -8.32 -6.06
N ALA A 90 16.44 -9.36 -6.83
CA ALA A 90 16.90 -10.71 -6.53
C ALA A 90 17.53 -11.34 -7.77
N THR A 91 18.62 -12.06 -7.56
CA THR A 91 19.26 -12.85 -8.60
C THR A 91 19.19 -14.32 -8.23
N VAL A 92 18.72 -15.15 -9.13
CA VAL A 92 18.70 -16.62 -9.01
C VAL A 92 19.64 -17.20 -10.03
N VAL A 93 20.62 -17.97 -9.56
CA VAL A 93 21.54 -18.74 -10.41
C VAL A 93 21.25 -20.22 -10.15
N MET A 94 20.78 -20.92 -11.15
CA MET A 94 20.52 -22.37 -11.09
C MET A 94 21.70 -23.13 -11.64
N ARG A 95 22.00 -24.27 -11.00
CA ARG A 95 23.14 -25.14 -11.32
C ARG A 95 22.68 -26.58 -11.49
N ASP A 96 23.38 -27.31 -12.31
CA ASP A 96 23.22 -28.77 -12.45
C ASP A 96 23.98 -29.54 -11.35
N ASP A 97 23.96 -30.87 -11.41
CA ASP A 97 24.67 -31.75 -10.47
C ASP A 97 26.20 -31.58 -10.52
N ALA A 98 26.75 -31.14 -11.65
CA ALA A 98 28.17 -30.84 -11.78
C ALA A 98 28.52 -29.43 -11.25
N GLY A 99 27.55 -28.68 -10.71
CA GLY A 99 27.70 -27.35 -10.20
C GLY A 99 27.82 -26.27 -11.28
N GLN A 100 27.58 -26.64 -12.57
CA GLN A 100 27.65 -25.68 -13.68
C GLN A 100 26.39 -24.81 -13.73
N PRO A 101 26.51 -23.51 -14.00
CA PRO A 101 25.34 -22.65 -14.10
C PRO A 101 24.55 -22.94 -15.37
N VAL A 102 23.30 -23.39 -15.21
CA VAL A 102 22.38 -23.72 -16.31
C VAL A 102 21.33 -22.67 -16.58
N ALA A 103 21.10 -21.78 -15.60
CA ALA A 103 20.22 -20.64 -15.79
C ALA A 103 20.56 -19.51 -14.82
N ARG A 104 20.34 -18.26 -15.26
CA ARG A 104 20.45 -17.07 -14.42
C ARG A 104 19.28 -16.12 -14.70
N ARG A 105 18.64 -15.63 -13.62
CA ARG A 105 17.58 -14.63 -13.68
C ARG A 105 17.81 -13.57 -12.63
N THR A 106 17.46 -12.35 -13.00
CA THR A 106 17.49 -11.19 -12.08
C THR A 106 16.19 -10.44 -12.22
N THR A 107 15.51 -10.23 -11.11
CA THR A 107 14.43 -9.24 -11.00
C THR A 107 14.99 -7.97 -10.39
N ARG A 108 14.52 -6.83 -10.88
CA ARG A 108 14.83 -5.49 -10.35
C ARG A 108 13.53 -4.82 -9.96
N ASP A 109 13.62 -3.80 -9.13
CA ASP A 109 12.48 -2.93 -8.82
C ASP A 109 11.26 -3.66 -8.22
N ALA A 110 11.46 -4.86 -7.68
CA ALA A 110 10.49 -5.48 -6.81
C ALA A 110 10.52 -4.82 -5.42
N TYR A 111 9.43 -4.87 -4.68
CA TYR A 111 9.32 -4.22 -3.40
C TYR A 111 9.13 -5.22 -2.27
N LEU A 112 10.10 -5.29 -1.35
CA LEU A 112 10.00 -6.14 -0.16
C LEU A 112 9.10 -5.48 0.87
N LEU A 113 8.00 -6.16 1.19
CA LEU A 113 7.05 -5.76 2.23
C LEU A 113 7.47 -6.29 3.60
N PRO A 114 7.13 -5.59 4.69
CA PRO A 114 7.42 -6.07 6.03
C PRO A 114 6.64 -7.37 6.28
N ARG A 115 7.31 -8.36 6.86
CA ARG A 115 6.61 -9.50 7.46
C ARG A 115 6.04 -9.06 8.80
N SER A 116 4.75 -8.79 8.85
CA SER A 116 4.05 -8.74 10.13
C SER A 116 3.78 -10.17 10.59
N GLY A 117 4.73 -10.76 11.28
CA GLY A 117 4.63 -12.16 11.73
C GLY A 117 3.62 -12.43 12.84
N LYS A 118 2.89 -11.42 13.32
CA LYS A 118 1.92 -11.56 14.41
C LYS A 118 0.53 -11.20 13.95
N VAL A 119 -0.41 -12.09 14.25
CA VAL A 119 -1.85 -11.84 14.07
C VAL A 119 -2.24 -10.61 14.89
N ALA A 120 -2.94 -9.68 14.26
CA ALA A 120 -3.47 -8.52 14.96
C ALA A 120 -4.55 -8.96 15.97
N THR A 121 -4.39 -8.57 17.22
CA THR A 121 -5.35 -8.87 18.29
C THR A 121 -6.39 -7.77 18.36
N PRO A 122 -7.69 -8.10 18.35
CA PRO A 122 -8.76 -7.12 18.54
C PRO A 122 -8.58 -6.31 19.82
N GLY A 123 -8.96 -5.04 19.77
CA GLY A 123 -8.85 -4.12 20.90
C GLY A 123 -9.96 -4.37 21.93
N THR A 124 -9.68 -5.20 22.94
CA THR A 124 -10.64 -5.56 23.97
C THR A 124 -10.23 -5.14 25.38
N ARG A 125 -8.94 -4.88 25.59
CA ARG A 125 -8.40 -4.56 26.93
C ARG A 125 -8.07 -3.09 27.04
N ARG A 126 -8.87 -2.34 27.78
CA ARG A 126 -8.65 -0.91 28.00
C ARG A 126 -7.53 -0.66 29.01
N ASP A 127 -6.63 0.25 28.67
CA ASP A 127 -5.52 0.72 29.52
C ASP A 127 -5.86 2.12 30.06
N ARG A 128 -6.33 2.15 31.32
CA ARG A 128 -6.76 3.39 31.98
C ARG A 128 -5.58 4.33 32.27
N ALA A 129 -4.38 3.80 32.52
CA ALA A 129 -3.20 4.62 32.76
C ALA A 129 -2.78 5.34 31.47
N LEU A 130 -2.86 4.62 30.34
CA LEU A 130 -2.62 5.23 29.04
C LEU A 130 -3.74 6.23 28.66
N ASP A 131 -5.02 5.92 28.95
CA ASP A 131 -6.11 6.91 28.76
C ASP A 131 -5.83 8.22 29.47
N ALA A 132 -5.43 8.16 30.74
CA ALA A 132 -5.10 9.34 31.53
C ALA A 132 -3.87 10.10 30.99
N ALA A 133 -2.87 9.36 30.47
CA ALA A 133 -1.73 9.97 29.82
C ALA A 133 -2.13 10.70 28.52
N LEU A 134 -2.98 10.08 27.68
CA LEU A 134 -3.48 10.69 26.46
C LEU A 134 -4.34 11.94 26.73
N ALA A 135 -5.16 11.91 27.78
CA ALA A 135 -5.93 13.08 28.21
C ALA A 135 -5.04 14.25 28.62
N ARG A 136 -3.95 13.99 29.38
CA ARG A 136 -2.96 15.03 29.74
C ARG A 136 -2.24 15.60 28.53
N ILE A 137 -1.83 14.74 27.60
CA ILE A 137 -1.21 15.18 26.34
C ILE A 137 -2.18 16.09 25.59
N ALA A 138 -3.44 15.64 25.37
CA ALA A 138 -4.44 16.46 24.68
C ALA A 138 -4.73 17.80 25.38
N GLY A 139 -4.76 17.80 26.72
CA GLY A 139 -5.02 19.01 27.52
C GLY A 139 -3.84 20.00 27.57
N ALA A 140 -2.62 19.56 27.27
CA ALA A 140 -1.45 20.43 27.21
C ALA A 140 -1.38 21.25 25.90
N HIS A 141 -2.19 20.93 24.91
CA HIS A 141 -2.20 21.58 23.61
C HIS A 141 -3.55 22.27 23.38
N GLY A 142 -3.54 23.41 22.73
CA GLY A 142 -4.78 24.17 22.43
C GLY A 142 -5.68 23.47 21.38
N GLY A 143 -6.95 23.95 21.29
CA GLY A 143 -7.94 23.44 20.34
C GLY A 143 -8.59 22.12 20.76
N VAL A 144 -9.13 21.39 19.79
CA VAL A 144 -9.78 20.09 20.00
C VAL A 144 -8.88 18.98 19.49
N THR A 145 -8.69 17.95 20.32
CA THR A 145 -7.86 16.80 19.99
C THR A 145 -8.61 15.51 20.27
N ALA A 146 -8.51 14.53 19.37
CA ALA A 146 -8.94 13.16 19.59
C ALA A 146 -7.79 12.20 19.35
N ILE A 147 -7.68 11.16 20.19
CA ILE A 147 -6.57 10.21 20.16
C ILE A 147 -7.11 8.79 20.27
N TRP A 148 -6.54 7.88 19.48
CA TRP A 148 -6.73 6.44 19.61
C TRP A 148 -5.40 5.71 19.52
N VAL A 149 -5.18 4.76 20.44
CA VAL A 149 -4.02 3.87 20.47
C VAL A 149 -4.50 2.43 20.59
N GLN A 150 -3.93 1.53 19.78
CA GLN A 150 -4.19 0.09 19.89
C GLN A 150 -2.90 -0.70 19.69
N LYS A 151 -2.53 -1.52 20.68
CA LYS A 151 -1.40 -2.45 20.62
C LYS A 151 -1.86 -3.76 20.02
N LEU A 152 -1.41 -4.07 18.80
CA LEU A 152 -1.94 -5.22 18.05
C LEU A 152 -1.43 -6.57 18.53
N TRP A 153 -0.36 -6.61 19.32
CA TRP A 153 0.17 -7.88 19.83
C TRP A 153 -0.58 -8.42 21.06
N ASN A 154 -1.33 -7.58 21.76
CA ASN A 154 -2.01 -7.97 23.01
C ASN A 154 -3.42 -7.41 23.18
N GLY A 155 -3.95 -6.69 22.17
CA GLY A 155 -5.29 -6.12 22.18
C GLY A 155 -5.52 -4.99 23.19
N THR A 156 -4.45 -4.38 23.72
CA THR A 156 -4.59 -3.21 24.60
C THR A 156 -5.01 -1.99 23.79
N VAL A 157 -5.99 -1.24 24.28
CA VAL A 157 -6.49 0.00 23.69
C VAL A 157 -6.52 1.12 24.70
N ALA A 158 -6.33 2.34 24.22
CA ALA A 158 -6.57 3.57 24.95
C ALA A 158 -7.04 4.67 24.00
N GLY A 159 -7.73 5.67 24.53
CA GLY A 159 -8.19 6.79 23.73
C GLY A 159 -8.62 7.98 24.57
N TYR A 160 -8.57 9.13 23.94
CA TYR A 160 -9.15 10.36 24.45
C TYR A 160 -10.03 10.95 23.38
N ASN A 161 -11.24 11.30 23.70
CA ASN A 161 -12.23 11.89 22.78
C ASN A 161 -12.39 11.10 21.46
N ALA A 162 -12.17 9.77 21.51
CA ALA A 162 -11.94 8.94 20.33
C ALA A 162 -13.16 8.80 19.40
N ASP A 163 -14.36 9.09 19.90
CA ASP A 163 -15.62 9.02 19.16
C ASP A 163 -16.10 10.42 18.70
N ALA A 164 -15.34 11.47 18.97
CA ALA A 164 -15.63 12.80 18.46
C ALA A 164 -15.44 12.84 16.95
N GLU A 165 -16.39 13.44 16.25
CA GLU A 165 -16.34 13.63 14.81
C GLU A 165 -15.47 14.83 14.46
N PHE A 166 -14.58 14.62 13.48
CA PHE A 166 -13.70 15.63 12.92
C PHE A 166 -13.89 15.74 11.42
N PRO A 167 -13.71 16.92 10.81
CA PRO A 167 -13.48 17.03 9.38
C PRO A 167 -12.34 16.09 8.99
N ALA A 168 -12.61 15.13 8.11
CA ALA A 168 -11.66 14.05 7.88
C ALA A 168 -10.43 14.45 7.06
N ALA A 169 -10.50 15.59 6.38
CA ALA A 169 -9.48 15.99 5.42
C ALA A 169 -9.12 14.83 4.47
N SER A 170 -7.83 14.56 4.29
CA SER A 170 -7.36 13.49 3.42
C SER A 170 -7.29 12.10 4.07
N LEU A 171 -7.71 11.93 5.32
CA LEU A 171 -7.70 10.59 5.96
C LEU A 171 -8.64 9.60 5.25
N VAL A 172 -9.78 10.09 4.75
CA VAL A 172 -10.77 9.25 4.04
C VAL A 172 -10.34 8.87 2.63
N LYS A 173 -9.18 9.27 2.18
CA LYS A 173 -8.52 8.73 0.99
C LYS A 173 -8.07 7.28 1.21
N LEU A 174 -7.86 6.85 2.46
CA LEU A 174 -7.55 5.46 2.77
C LEU A 174 -8.68 4.51 2.36
N PRO A 175 -9.94 4.67 2.81
CA PRO A 175 -11.03 3.82 2.35
C PRO A 175 -11.30 3.95 0.84
N LEU A 176 -11.17 5.13 0.23
CA LEU A 176 -11.26 5.29 -1.21
C LEU A 176 -10.24 4.39 -1.93
N ALA A 177 -8.97 4.46 -1.54
CA ALA A 177 -7.91 3.66 -2.14
C ALA A 177 -8.13 2.15 -1.94
N VAL A 178 -8.57 1.72 -0.77
CA VAL A 178 -8.90 0.30 -0.51
C VAL A 178 -10.03 -0.16 -1.42
N GLY A 179 -11.13 0.58 -1.50
CA GLY A 179 -12.26 0.25 -2.38
C GLY A 179 -11.87 0.23 -3.85
N ALA A 180 -11.05 1.19 -4.29
CA ALA A 180 -10.53 1.23 -5.65
C ALA A 180 -9.66 0.00 -5.98
N VAL A 181 -8.70 -0.34 -5.13
CA VAL A 181 -7.83 -1.50 -5.30
C VAL A 181 -8.62 -2.81 -5.31
N MET A 182 -9.72 -2.91 -4.55
CA MET A 182 -10.60 -4.07 -4.56
C MET A 182 -11.38 -4.22 -5.88
N ARG A 183 -11.61 -3.14 -6.62
CA ARG A 183 -12.29 -3.12 -7.93
C ARG A 183 -11.36 -3.34 -9.11
N MET A 184 -10.05 -3.14 -8.91
CA MET A 184 -9.02 -3.47 -9.90
C MET A 184 -8.85 -4.98 -9.98
N GLY A 185 -8.53 -5.53 -11.15
CA GLY A 185 -8.32 -6.96 -11.37
C GLY A 185 -7.30 -7.59 -10.41
N SER A 186 -6.97 -8.85 -10.62
CA SER A 186 -6.04 -9.60 -9.77
C SER A 186 -4.63 -9.00 -9.65
N ARG A 187 -4.27 -8.12 -10.58
CA ARG A 187 -2.99 -7.38 -10.61
C ARG A 187 -3.26 -5.88 -10.63
N PRO A 188 -3.59 -5.26 -9.49
CA PRO A 188 -3.96 -3.84 -9.43
C PRO A 188 -2.92 -2.91 -10.09
N TRP A 189 -1.62 -3.22 -9.94
CA TRP A 189 -0.52 -2.44 -10.51
C TRP A 189 -0.47 -2.40 -12.03
N LEU A 190 -1.25 -3.24 -12.74
CA LEU A 190 -1.42 -3.18 -14.20
C LEU A 190 -2.66 -2.39 -14.62
N ASN A 191 -3.46 -1.93 -13.68
CA ASN A 191 -4.63 -1.11 -13.97
C ASN A 191 -4.21 0.32 -14.30
N ALA A 192 -4.87 0.94 -15.28
CA ALA A 192 -4.57 2.31 -15.70
C ALA A 192 -4.74 3.34 -14.57
N ALA A 193 -5.62 3.10 -13.60
CA ALA A 193 -5.84 3.97 -12.44
C ALA A 193 -4.87 3.67 -11.26
N TRP A 194 -3.94 2.72 -11.39
CA TRP A 194 -2.98 2.43 -10.32
C TRP A 194 -2.08 3.61 -9.95
N PRO A 195 -1.54 4.41 -10.89
CA PRO A 195 -0.78 5.61 -10.54
C PRO A 195 -1.55 6.57 -9.64
N ASP A 196 -2.86 6.71 -9.82
CA ASP A 196 -3.70 7.54 -8.95
C ASP A 196 -3.81 6.97 -7.54
N VAL A 197 -3.88 5.64 -7.36
CA VAL A 197 -3.81 5.02 -6.02
C VAL A 197 -2.48 5.35 -5.34
N VAL A 198 -1.38 5.31 -6.07
CA VAL A 198 -0.05 5.66 -5.56
C VAL A 198 -0.01 7.12 -5.11
N ASP A 199 -0.47 8.04 -5.93
CA ASP A 199 -0.47 9.48 -5.62
C ASP A 199 -1.42 9.82 -4.46
N VAL A 200 -2.60 9.18 -4.40
CA VAL A 200 -3.57 9.33 -3.31
C VAL A 200 -2.98 8.91 -1.96
N LEU A 201 -2.26 7.79 -1.90
CA LEU A 201 -1.75 7.28 -0.63
C LEU A 201 -0.39 7.86 -0.27
N ARG A 202 0.52 8.04 -1.25
CA ARG A 202 1.87 8.52 -0.97
C ARG A 202 1.97 10.03 -0.86
N ARG A 203 1.24 10.77 -1.71
CA ARG A 203 1.31 12.23 -1.80
C ARG A 203 0.09 12.93 -1.26
N SER A 204 -0.98 12.16 -1.00
CA SER A 204 -2.27 12.71 -0.59
C SER A 204 -2.90 13.62 -1.65
N ASP A 205 -2.67 13.34 -2.93
CA ASP A 205 -3.11 14.18 -4.05
C ASP A 205 -4.64 14.15 -4.19
N ASP A 206 -5.27 15.34 -4.23
CA ASP A 206 -6.73 15.50 -4.31
C ASP A 206 -7.24 15.25 -5.73
N ARG A 207 -6.45 15.66 -6.74
CA ARG A 207 -6.82 15.47 -8.16
C ARG A 207 -6.75 13.98 -8.53
N ALA A 208 -5.75 13.27 -8.02
CA ALA A 208 -5.67 11.82 -8.17
C ALA A 208 -6.84 11.12 -7.48
N ALA A 209 -7.28 11.60 -6.30
CA ALA A 209 -8.47 11.07 -5.64
C ALA A 209 -9.74 11.27 -6.50
N ASN A 210 -9.91 12.43 -7.10
CA ASN A 210 -11.03 12.71 -8.00
C ASN A 210 -10.98 11.81 -9.26
N ARG A 211 -9.82 11.68 -9.92
CA ARG A 211 -9.65 10.76 -11.06
C ARG A 211 -9.93 9.30 -10.67
N LEU A 212 -9.58 8.91 -9.45
CA LEU A 212 -9.84 7.57 -8.95
C LEU A 212 -11.34 7.32 -8.75
N VAL A 213 -12.09 8.33 -8.25
CA VAL A 213 -13.56 8.30 -8.16
C VAL A 213 -14.18 8.15 -9.55
N ASP A 214 -13.67 8.86 -10.54
CA ASP A 214 -14.17 8.76 -11.92
C ASP A 214 -13.84 7.41 -12.57
N ALA A 215 -12.63 6.90 -12.38
CA ALA A 215 -12.17 5.69 -13.06
C ALA A 215 -12.74 4.39 -12.48
N VAL A 216 -12.95 4.29 -11.18
CA VAL A 216 -13.36 3.05 -10.51
C VAL A 216 -14.47 3.21 -9.49
N GLY A 217 -14.93 4.42 -9.25
CA GLY A 217 -16.02 4.77 -8.33
C GLY A 217 -17.35 4.96 -9.05
N SER A 218 -18.10 5.97 -8.63
CA SER A 218 -19.42 6.36 -9.18
C SER A 218 -19.33 7.61 -10.06
N GLY A 219 -18.19 8.23 -10.17
CA GLY A 219 -17.98 9.53 -10.79
C GLY A 219 -18.25 10.72 -9.86
N CYS A 220 -17.54 11.82 -10.12
CA CYS A 220 -17.75 13.07 -9.40
C CYS A 220 -19.14 13.62 -9.69
N GLY A 221 -19.96 13.85 -8.70
CA GLY A 221 -21.33 14.38 -8.86
C GLY A 221 -22.43 13.34 -8.73
N SER A 222 -22.11 12.06 -8.58
CA SER A 222 -23.09 10.98 -8.40
C SER A 222 -23.49 10.74 -6.94
N GLY A 223 -23.15 11.66 -6.02
CA GLY A 223 -23.36 11.47 -4.57
C GLY A 223 -22.25 10.67 -3.91
N PRO A 224 -22.55 9.86 -2.88
CA PRO A 224 -21.54 9.07 -2.19
C PRO A 224 -20.80 8.13 -3.15
N ASP A 225 -19.47 8.18 -3.14
CA ASP A 225 -18.65 7.38 -4.04
C ASP A 225 -18.69 5.89 -3.68
N ALA A 226 -18.98 5.05 -4.69
CA ALA A 226 -19.16 3.62 -4.49
C ALA A 226 -17.85 2.90 -4.11
N ALA A 227 -16.68 3.38 -4.56
CA ALA A 227 -15.40 2.79 -4.16
C ALA A 227 -15.09 3.15 -2.70
N ALA A 228 -15.28 4.42 -2.32
CA ALA A 228 -15.08 4.84 -0.94
C ALA A 228 -16.07 4.16 0.01
N ALA A 229 -17.35 4.04 -0.37
CA ALA A 229 -18.36 3.33 0.43
C ALA A 229 -18.00 1.84 0.61
N ASP A 230 -17.52 1.16 -0.42
CA ASP A 230 -17.04 -0.22 -0.32
C ASP A 230 -15.82 -0.33 0.60
N GLY A 231 -14.87 0.60 0.48
CA GLY A 231 -13.70 0.67 1.35
C GLY A 231 -14.07 0.90 2.81
N LEU A 232 -14.94 1.87 3.11
CA LEU A 232 -15.45 2.14 4.46
C LEU A 232 -16.08 0.89 5.08
N ARG A 233 -16.98 0.23 4.33
CA ARG A 233 -17.66 -0.99 4.76
C ARG A 233 -16.66 -2.12 5.07
N ARG A 234 -15.71 -2.37 4.17
CA ARG A 234 -14.70 -3.44 4.33
C ARG A 234 -13.76 -3.18 5.49
N LEU A 235 -13.44 -1.93 5.73
CA LEU A 235 -12.58 -1.49 6.84
C LEU A 235 -13.33 -1.35 8.16
N GLY A 236 -14.66 -1.59 8.18
CA GLY A 236 -15.49 -1.54 9.39
C GLY A 236 -15.70 -0.14 9.96
N ALA A 237 -15.61 0.89 9.11
CA ALA A 237 -15.92 2.25 9.49
C ALA A 237 -17.43 2.44 9.62
N THR A 238 -17.88 3.06 10.71
CA THR A 238 -19.29 3.28 11.00
C THR A 238 -19.66 4.74 11.21
N GLN A 239 -18.65 5.58 11.43
CA GLN A 239 -18.79 7.00 11.73
C GLN A 239 -17.95 7.88 10.77
N SER A 240 -17.57 7.32 9.63
CA SER A 240 -16.79 8.04 8.63
C SER A 240 -17.54 8.14 7.31
N THR A 241 -17.39 9.25 6.60
CA THR A 241 -18.07 9.47 5.32
C THR A 241 -17.11 9.96 4.24
N TYR A 242 -17.44 9.60 3.00
CA TYR A 242 -16.82 10.14 1.79
C TYR A 242 -17.93 10.41 0.77
N PRO A 243 -18.48 11.64 0.76
CA PRO A 243 -19.68 11.94 -0.02
C PRO A 243 -19.41 12.17 -1.51
N GLY A 244 -18.18 12.26 -1.94
CA GLY A 244 -17.81 12.52 -3.34
C GLY A 244 -16.46 13.19 -3.50
N CYS A 245 -16.23 13.76 -4.69
CA CYS A 245 -14.97 14.38 -5.08
C CYS A 245 -14.54 15.56 -4.20
N TYR A 246 -13.24 15.82 -4.16
CA TYR A 246 -12.68 17.02 -3.56
C TYR A 246 -12.99 18.25 -4.41
N LEU A 247 -13.49 19.28 -3.78
CA LEU A 247 -13.61 20.62 -4.37
C LEU A 247 -12.26 21.32 -4.17
N ILE A 248 -11.43 21.31 -5.20
CA ILE A 248 -10.03 21.77 -5.09
C ILE A 248 -9.94 23.28 -4.92
N GLU A 249 -10.87 24.02 -5.52
CA GLU A 249 -10.83 25.48 -5.59
C GLU A 249 -11.73 26.17 -4.54
N ASP A 250 -12.79 25.49 -4.03
CA ASP A 250 -13.85 26.09 -3.21
C ASP A 250 -14.07 25.38 -1.86
N GLU A 251 -13.09 24.72 -1.27
CA GLU A 251 -13.28 24.14 0.06
C GLU A 251 -13.49 25.23 1.11
N LEU A 252 -14.75 25.44 1.52
CA LEU A 252 -15.09 26.30 2.64
C LEU A 252 -14.40 25.80 3.91
N GLN A 253 -13.62 26.67 4.55
CA GLN A 253 -12.99 26.35 5.82
C GLN A 253 -14.04 26.48 6.94
N PRO A 254 -14.39 25.39 7.63
CA PRO A 254 -15.32 25.48 8.75
C PRO A 254 -14.70 26.31 9.88
N ARG A 255 -15.53 27.03 10.62
CA ARG A 255 -15.12 27.73 11.84
C ARG A 255 -15.26 26.77 13.02
N LEU A 256 -14.28 26.78 13.90
CA LEU A 256 -14.40 26.10 15.17
C LEU A 256 -15.47 26.78 16.03
N PRO A 257 -16.30 26.02 16.74
CA PRO A 257 -17.17 26.59 17.75
C PRO A 257 -16.35 27.23 18.86
N SER A 258 -16.81 28.32 19.38
CA SER A 258 -16.21 28.96 20.56
C SER A 258 -16.52 28.10 21.80
N GLY A 259 -15.49 27.79 22.59
CA GLY A 259 -15.60 27.03 23.83
C GLY A 259 -14.96 25.63 23.76
N GLY A 260 -14.60 25.10 24.93
CA GLY A 260 -13.94 23.80 25.07
C GLY A 260 -14.92 22.62 24.90
N VAL A 261 -15.35 22.36 23.69
CA VAL A 261 -16.27 21.27 23.39
C VAL A 261 -15.50 19.95 23.25
N SER A 262 -16.04 18.90 23.83
CA SER A 262 -15.50 17.55 23.71
C SER A 262 -15.78 16.90 22.36
N ARG A 263 -16.69 17.48 21.56
CA ARG A 263 -17.05 16.99 20.22
C ARG A 263 -16.94 18.12 19.20
N THR A 264 -16.40 17.78 18.02
CA THR A 264 -16.37 18.69 16.88
C THR A 264 -17.69 18.58 16.13
N PRO A 265 -18.38 19.70 15.85
CA PRO A 265 -19.58 19.68 15.02
C PRO A 265 -19.31 19.14 13.61
N THR A 266 -20.28 18.42 13.08
CA THR A 266 -20.26 17.87 11.71
C THR A 266 -20.75 18.93 10.72
N TRP A 267 -19.90 19.90 10.41
CA TRP A 267 -20.17 20.85 9.33
C TRP A 267 -19.52 20.47 8.01
N SER A 268 -18.66 19.44 8.02
CA SER A 268 -18.04 18.90 6.83
C SER A 268 -18.77 17.64 6.40
N THR A 269 -19.02 17.53 5.11
CA THR A 269 -19.60 16.31 4.51
C THR A 269 -18.63 15.12 4.57
N ARG A 270 -17.31 15.38 4.73
CA ARG A 270 -16.28 14.35 5.00
C ARG A 270 -15.92 14.42 6.47
N HIS A 271 -16.29 13.38 7.19
CA HIS A 271 -15.92 13.30 8.61
C HIS A 271 -15.41 11.91 8.98
N THR A 272 -14.70 11.86 10.09
CA THR A 272 -14.18 10.63 10.68
C THR A 272 -14.01 10.79 12.18
N THR A 273 -13.76 9.68 12.89
CA THR A 273 -13.37 9.67 14.30
C THR A 273 -12.03 8.98 14.48
N ALA A 274 -11.33 9.26 15.58
CA ALA A 274 -10.05 8.59 15.84
C ALA A 274 -10.24 7.07 16.02
N ARG A 275 -11.37 6.64 16.59
CA ARG A 275 -11.70 5.21 16.73
C ARG A 275 -11.95 4.56 15.37
N ASP A 276 -12.68 5.23 14.48
CA ASP A 276 -12.94 4.67 13.13
C ASP A 276 -11.65 4.53 12.31
N MET A 277 -10.77 5.53 12.36
CA MET A 277 -9.45 5.41 11.74
C MET A 277 -8.66 4.24 12.33
N GLY A 278 -8.73 4.04 13.65
CA GLY A 278 -8.14 2.90 14.34
C GLY A 278 -8.72 1.56 13.85
N ARG A 279 -10.05 1.46 13.67
CA ARG A 279 -10.71 0.28 13.11
C ARG A 279 -10.28 -0.01 11.68
N MET A 280 -10.21 1.04 10.84
CA MET A 280 -9.77 0.91 9.45
C MET A 280 -8.34 0.36 9.35
N LEU A 281 -7.41 0.90 10.14
CA LEU A 281 -6.03 0.42 10.18
C LEU A 281 -5.92 -1.00 10.74
N PHE A 282 -6.72 -1.34 11.78
CA PHE A 282 -6.80 -2.69 12.32
C PHE A 282 -7.29 -3.70 11.27
N ALA A 283 -8.36 -3.36 10.56
CA ALA A 283 -8.92 -4.21 9.50
C ALA A 283 -7.91 -4.43 8.36
N LEU A 284 -7.23 -3.36 7.92
CA LEU A 284 -6.19 -3.43 6.88
C LEU A 284 -5.02 -4.32 7.32
N GLN A 285 -4.50 -4.14 8.54
CA GLN A 285 -3.43 -4.97 9.09
C GLN A 285 -3.86 -6.43 9.25
N SER A 286 -5.09 -6.67 9.71
CA SER A 286 -5.63 -8.03 9.87
C SER A 286 -5.82 -8.74 8.53
N ALA A 287 -6.23 -8.01 7.48
CA ALA A 287 -6.35 -8.54 6.13
C ALA A 287 -4.99 -8.88 5.51
N ALA A 288 -3.95 -8.11 5.83
CA ALA A 288 -2.59 -8.33 5.32
C ALA A 288 -1.95 -9.62 5.85
N VAL A 289 -2.41 -10.13 6.99
CA VAL A 289 -1.93 -11.40 7.59
C VAL A 289 -2.67 -12.59 6.97
N PRO A 290 -1.99 -13.60 6.44
CA PRO A 290 -2.63 -14.71 5.73
C PRO A 290 -3.29 -15.72 6.68
N THR A 291 -4.17 -15.26 7.58
CA THR A 291 -4.97 -16.13 8.44
C THR A 291 -6.39 -16.29 7.89
N PRO A 292 -7.03 -17.47 8.06
CA PRO A 292 -8.43 -17.65 7.68
C PRO A 292 -9.38 -16.67 8.36
N ALA A 293 -9.09 -16.29 9.61
CA ALA A 293 -9.89 -15.32 10.37
C ALA A 293 -9.78 -13.91 9.79
N GLY A 294 -8.58 -13.40 9.51
CA GLY A 294 -8.37 -12.06 8.96
C GLY A 294 -9.06 -11.86 7.61
N ARG A 295 -9.01 -12.86 6.74
CA ARG A 295 -9.70 -12.81 5.43
C ARG A 295 -11.20 -12.78 5.54
N ARG A 296 -11.79 -13.56 6.47
CA ARG A 296 -13.24 -13.60 6.65
C ARG A 296 -13.80 -12.33 7.27
N GLN A 297 -13.03 -11.67 8.12
CA GLN A 297 -13.48 -10.49 8.85
C GLN A 297 -13.65 -9.25 7.96
N THR A 298 -12.82 -9.07 6.94
CA THR A 298 -12.80 -7.84 6.14
C THR A 298 -13.21 -8.04 4.68
N GLY A 299 -13.13 -9.25 4.17
CA GLY A 299 -13.30 -9.52 2.74
C GLY A 299 -12.27 -8.80 1.85
N ILE A 300 -11.18 -8.31 2.44
CA ILE A 300 -10.06 -7.71 1.69
C ILE A 300 -9.04 -8.81 1.38
N ASP A 301 -8.63 -8.87 0.13
CA ASP A 301 -7.58 -9.79 -0.30
C ASP A 301 -6.24 -9.43 0.36
N PRO A 302 -5.48 -10.41 0.92
CA PRO A 302 -4.23 -10.13 1.62
C PRO A 302 -3.19 -9.40 0.78
N LEU A 303 -3.07 -9.69 -0.52
CA LEU A 303 -2.12 -9.00 -1.39
C LEU A 303 -2.50 -7.52 -1.52
N ARG A 304 -3.79 -7.24 -1.72
CA ARG A 304 -4.30 -5.85 -1.84
C ARG A 304 -4.12 -5.06 -0.55
N ALA A 305 -4.41 -5.67 0.60
CA ALA A 305 -4.15 -5.05 1.89
C ALA A 305 -2.67 -4.69 2.07
N ARG A 306 -1.79 -5.57 1.65
CA ARG A 306 -0.34 -5.38 1.73
C ARG A 306 0.16 -4.30 0.77
N LEU A 307 -0.39 -4.22 -0.45
CA LEU A 307 -0.07 -3.14 -1.39
C LEU A 307 -0.44 -1.76 -0.81
N VAL A 308 -1.63 -1.65 -0.20
CA VAL A 308 -2.06 -0.41 0.46
C VAL A 308 -1.12 -0.07 1.63
N LEU A 309 -0.79 -1.05 2.50
CA LEU A 309 0.16 -0.83 3.60
C LEU A 309 1.54 -0.41 3.11
N ASP A 310 2.00 -0.96 1.99
CA ASP A 310 3.26 -0.59 1.38
C ASP A 310 3.28 0.88 0.93
N LEU A 311 2.21 1.31 0.25
CA LEU A 311 2.08 2.71 -0.16
C LEU A 311 2.06 3.66 1.05
N LEU A 312 1.43 3.27 2.17
CA LEU A 312 1.46 4.05 3.41
C LEU A 312 2.85 4.06 4.06
N LEU A 313 3.62 2.95 4.00
CA LEU A 313 5.00 2.87 4.49
C LEU A 313 5.97 3.71 3.69
N THR A 314 5.64 3.96 2.41
CA THR A 314 6.48 4.70 1.46
C THR A 314 5.92 6.09 1.15
N ALA A 315 4.99 6.58 1.96
CA ALA A 315 4.43 7.92 1.82
C ALA A 315 5.54 8.99 1.84
N ASP A 316 5.39 10.00 0.99
CA ASP A 316 6.35 11.08 0.88
C ASP A 316 6.30 11.95 2.15
N GLN A 317 7.39 11.94 2.92
CA GLN A 317 7.50 12.57 4.24
C GLN A 317 7.91 14.03 4.13
N VAL A 318 7.13 14.83 3.39
CA VAL A 318 7.43 16.26 3.16
C VAL A 318 6.26 17.16 3.57
N GLY A 319 6.57 18.33 4.08
CA GLY A 319 5.56 19.33 4.46
C GLY A 319 4.50 18.75 5.41
N ALA A 320 3.24 19.04 5.14
CA ALA A 320 2.12 18.56 5.94
C ALA A 320 1.88 17.02 5.84
N ASN A 321 2.52 16.34 4.89
CA ASN A 321 2.48 14.89 4.79
C ASN A 321 3.57 14.19 5.63
N ALA A 322 4.45 14.92 6.29
CA ALA A 322 5.45 14.33 7.16
C ALA A 322 4.81 13.74 8.43
N SER A 323 5.37 12.61 8.87
CA SER A 323 4.83 11.83 9.99
C SER A 323 4.64 12.66 11.27
N LEU A 324 3.51 12.48 11.92
CA LEU A 324 3.26 13.03 13.25
C LEU A 324 3.95 12.20 14.35
N PHE A 325 4.27 10.93 14.11
CA PHE A 325 4.63 9.98 15.17
C PHE A 325 6.11 9.65 15.26
N THR A 326 6.87 9.81 14.19
CA THR A 326 8.29 9.36 14.13
C THR A 326 9.17 9.98 15.21
N GLY A 327 8.92 11.23 15.62
CA GLY A 327 9.66 11.90 16.69
C GLY A 327 9.46 11.28 18.09
N GLY A 328 8.47 10.40 18.27
CA GLY A 328 8.19 9.71 19.53
C GLY A 328 8.52 8.21 19.50
N LEU A 329 8.91 7.69 18.35
CA LEU A 329 9.23 6.27 18.15
C LEU A 329 10.75 6.03 18.15
N PRO A 330 11.21 4.81 18.45
CA PRO A 330 12.60 4.45 18.27
C PRO A 330 13.07 4.70 16.84
N ALA A 331 14.30 5.18 16.67
CA ALA A 331 14.86 5.47 15.35
C ALA A 331 14.74 4.27 14.41
N GLY A 332 14.39 4.51 13.17
CA GLY A 332 14.22 3.48 12.14
C GLY A 332 12.95 2.62 12.29
N THR A 333 12.02 2.97 13.19
CA THR A 333 10.70 2.30 13.26
C THR A 333 9.94 2.58 11.97
N PRO A 334 9.55 1.54 11.17
CA PRO A 334 8.71 1.74 10.01
C PRO A 334 7.31 2.20 10.42
N VAL A 335 6.78 3.19 9.71
CA VAL A 335 5.45 3.76 9.99
C VAL A 335 4.64 3.79 8.70
N ALA A 336 3.55 3.04 8.67
CA ALA A 336 2.56 3.12 7.60
C ALA A 336 1.54 4.19 7.99
N GLU A 337 1.58 5.37 7.38
CA GLU A 337 0.82 6.53 7.83
C GLU A 337 0.02 7.17 6.69
N LYS A 338 -1.21 7.57 7.01
CA LYS A 338 -2.00 8.51 6.21
C LYS A 338 -2.24 9.77 7.00
N ASN A 339 -1.86 10.88 6.41
CA ASN A 339 -2.10 12.20 6.97
C ASN A 339 -3.30 12.88 6.32
N GLY A 340 -3.89 13.82 7.03
CA GLY A 340 -4.93 14.70 6.55
C GLY A 340 -4.74 16.09 7.10
N TRP A 341 -4.79 17.11 6.23
CA TRP A 341 -4.63 18.50 6.67
C TRP A 341 -5.54 19.43 5.89
N ARG A 342 -5.91 20.47 6.55
CA ARG A 342 -6.58 21.67 6.02
C ARG A 342 -6.08 22.86 6.80
N LYS A 343 -6.66 24.03 6.58
CA LYS A 343 -6.24 25.24 7.28
C LYS A 343 -6.27 25.10 8.81
N GLN A 344 -7.27 24.41 9.34
CA GLN A 344 -7.51 24.28 10.79
C GLN A 344 -7.24 22.89 11.33
N GLU A 345 -7.02 21.91 10.48
CA GLU A 345 -6.84 20.52 10.84
C GLU A 345 -5.45 20.00 10.46
N GLN A 346 -4.89 19.18 11.35
CA GLN A 346 -3.69 18.38 11.08
C GLN A 346 -3.86 17.02 11.74
N HIS A 347 -4.00 16.00 10.94
CA HIS A 347 -4.32 14.65 11.35
C HIS A 347 -3.25 13.65 10.95
N GLY A 348 -3.09 12.60 11.75
CA GLY A 348 -2.28 11.44 11.42
C GLY A 348 -2.96 10.15 11.88
N ALA A 349 -2.95 9.14 11.03
CA ALA A 349 -3.40 7.79 11.34
C ALA A 349 -2.39 6.79 10.84
N ALA A 350 -1.78 6.02 11.75
CA ALA A 350 -0.60 5.23 11.46
C ALA A 350 -0.59 3.83 12.09
N ILE A 351 0.15 2.92 11.47
CA ILE A 351 0.64 1.69 12.09
C ILE A 351 2.15 1.79 12.23
N ALA A 352 2.63 1.88 13.45
CA ALA A 352 4.07 1.84 13.76
C ALA A 352 4.50 0.39 14.02
N TYR A 353 5.50 -0.11 13.28
CA TYR A 353 5.99 -1.49 13.39
C TYR A 353 7.16 -1.58 14.37
N THR A 354 6.84 -1.58 15.66
CA THR A 354 7.85 -1.64 16.74
C THR A 354 8.41 -3.04 16.95
N ARG A 355 9.50 -3.16 17.72
CA ARG A 355 10.08 -4.47 18.07
C ARG A 355 9.13 -5.34 18.88
N LYS A 356 8.25 -4.77 19.72
CA LYS A 356 7.23 -5.51 20.48
C LYS A 356 6.07 -5.99 19.58
N GLY A 357 5.83 -5.30 18.49
CA GLY A 357 4.76 -5.56 17.52
C GLY A 357 4.15 -4.28 16.97
N PRO A 358 3.18 -4.37 16.08
CA PRO A 358 2.54 -3.20 15.50
C PRO A 358 1.66 -2.45 16.51
N ILE A 359 1.69 -1.12 16.46
CA ILE A 359 0.83 -0.22 17.25
C ILE A 359 0.08 0.67 16.27
N ILE A 360 -1.24 0.78 16.43
CA ILE A 360 -2.05 1.80 15.77
C ILE A 360 -1.99 3.07 16.62
N LEU A 361 -1.70 4.17 15.95
CA LEU A 361 -1.66 5.52 16.51
C LEU A 361 -2.53 6.43 15.66
N VAL A 362 -3.51 7.09 16.25
CA VAL A 362 -4.33 8.10 15.58
C VAL A 362 -4.36 9.35 16.42
N VAL A 363 -4.11 10.48 15.78
CA VAL A 363 -4.23 11.82 16.35
C VAL A 363 -5.00 12.69 15.37
N LEU A 364 -6.12 13.21 15.80
CA LEU A 364 -6.92 14.20 15.09
C LEU A 364 -6.86 15.51 15.87
N THR A 365 -6.51 16.60 15.19
CA THR A 365 -6.44 17.93 15.82
C THR A 365 -7.21 18.95 15.01
N GLN A 366 -7.85 19.89 15.69
CA GLN A 366 -8.49 21.04 15.09
C GLN A 366 -8.23 22.30 15.92
N ARG A 367 -7.87 23.39 15.25
CA ARG A 367 -7.52 24.67 15.86
C ARG A 367 -8.52 25.75 15.45
N ALA A 368 -8.64 26.80 16.26
CA ALA A 368 -9.51 27.94 15.95
C ALA A 368 -9.03 28.72 14.72
N ASP A 369 -7.72 28.86 14.58
CA ASP A 369 -7.08 29.70 13.57
C ASP A 369 -6.48 28.87 12.43
N VAL A 370 -5.20 28.56 12.54
CA VAL A 370 -4.45 27.76 11.61
C VAL A 370 -3.84 26.58 12.37
N ALA A 371 -3.94 25.38 11.82
CA ALA A 371 -3.29 24.21 12.39
C ALA A 371 -1.77 24.39 12.29
N ASP A 372 -1.09 24.24 13.42
CA ASP A 372 0.37 24.21 13.47
C ASP A 372 0.86 22.76 13.32
N LEU A 373 1.61 22.51 12.25
CA LEU A 373 2.21 21.20 11.99
C LEU A 373 3.22 20.80 13.09
N ALA A 374 3.96 21.78 13.63
CA ALA A 374 4.92 21.52 14.71
C ALA A 374 4.20 21.07 15.99
N ASP A 375 3.09 21.74 16.34
CA ASP A 375 2.25 21.34 17.48
C ASP A 375 1.62 19.96 17.28
N ALA A 376 1.05 19.69 16.11
CA ALA A 376 0.48 18.38 15.80
C ALA A 376 1.54 17.26 15.87
N ARG A 377 2.77 17.53 15.43
CA ARG A 377 3.91 16.61 15.56
C ARG A 377 4.34 16.42 17.01
N ALA A 378 4.31 17.48 17.81
CA ALA A 378 4.59 17.37 19.25
C ALA A 378 3.59 16.43 19.93
N ILE A 379 2.28 16.62 19.68
CA ILE A 379 1.21 15.73 20.18
C ILE A 379 1.45 14.29 19.70
N GLY A 380 1.65 14.10 18.41
CA GLY A 380 1.88 12.77 17.82
C GLY A 380 3.09 12.06 18.41
N ALA A 381 4.20 12.79 18.60
CA ALA A 381 5.42 12.26 19.22
C ALA A 381 5.19 11.89 20.69
N GLU A 382 4.45 12.70 21.46
CA GLU A 382 4.13 12.39 22.86
C GLU A 382 3.22 11.18 22.98
N VAL A 383 2.19 11.07 22.12
CA VAL A 383 1.30 9.90 22.03
C VAL A 383 2.10 8.64 21.70
N ALA A 384 3.00 8.72 20.72
CA ALA A 384 3.83 7.58 20.32
C ALA A 384 4.76 7.15 21.48
N ARG A 385 5.42 8.09 22.17
CA ARG A 385 6.24 7.81 23.35
C ARG A 385 5.44 7.13 24.47
N ALA A 386 4.26 7.64 24.78
CA ALA A 386 3.38 7.05 25.79
C ALA A 386 2.96 5.63 25.41
N ALA A 387 2.57 5.41 24.14
CA ALA A 387 2.16 4.10 23.64
C ALA A 387 3.27 3.04 23.70
N VAL A 388 4.54 3.41 23.49
CA VAL A 388 5.68 2.47 23.47
C VAL A 388 6.16 2.15 24.87
N ARG A 389 6.10 3.10 25.84
CA ARG A 389 6.61 2.94 27.20
C ARG A 389 5.75 2.03 28.08
N ILE A 390 4.47 2.11 27.95
CA ILE A 390 3.48 1.35 28.73
C ILE A 390 3.12 0.06 27.96
#